data_b9047cd40ebf1d7d56c1eb33c318a6dd
#
_entry.id   b9047cd40ebf1d7d56c1eb33c318a6dd
#
_cell.length_a   1.000
_cell.length_b   1.000
_cell.length_c   1.000
_cell.angle_alpha   90.00
_cell.angle_beta   90.00
_cell.angle_gamma   90.00
#
_symmetry.space_group_name_H-M   'P 1'
#
loop_
_entity.id
_entity.type
_entity.pdbx_description
1 polymer ?
#
loop_
_entity_poly.entity_id
_entity_poly.type
_entity_poly.pdbx_seq_one_letter_code
_entity_poly.pdbx_strand_id
1 'polypeptide(L)'
;LSSTRERILDGAAQVMRSRGLARATTKEIAKQAGYSEATLYKHFRDKTELFIGVLHERVPGELAALLAGLGERAGEGAVTETLEEVAQAALDFYGETFPMAAALFAEPELLAAHRSALYAVGAGPHAVRDAVAGYLAAEQAAGGIAAAADPEAAAALLLGACLQQAFLGNFAGDPAAPEGFAARLVRTLSGGLGV
;
A
#
# COMPACT_ATOMS: atom_id res chain seq x y z
N LEU A 1 20.85 15.66 -7.70
CA LEU A 1 21.76 14.57 -7.31
C LEU A 1 21.17 13.89 -6.07
N SER A 2 20.89 12.60 -6.15
CA SER A 2 20.40 11.80 -5.03
C SER A 2 21.40 11.83 -3.87
N SER A 3 20.92 12.05 -2.64
CA SER A 3 21.77 12.08 -1.44
C SER A 3 22.31 10.67 -1.12
N THR A 4 23.36 10.58 -0.30
CA THR A 4 23.87 9.28 0.17
C THR A 4 22.80 8.46 0.88
N ARG A 5 21.94 9.11 1.67
CA ARG A 5 20.83 8.48 2.37
C ARG A 5 19.82 7.86 1.39
N GLU A 6 19.43 8.61 0.35
CA GLU A 6 18.51 8.13 -0.69
C GLU A 6 19.06 6.92 -1.45
N ARG A 7 20.35 6.97 -1.83
CA ARG A 7 21.01 5.84 -2.50
C ARG A 7 21.07 4.58 -1.63
N ILE A 8 21.23 4.74 -0.32
CA ILE A 8 21.18 3.61 0.61
C ILE A 8 19.76 3.05 0.68
N LEU A 9 18.72 3.88 0.73
CA LEU A 9 17.32 3.44 0.70
C LEU A 9 16.97 2.73 -0.62
N ASP A 10 17.45 3.24 -1.76
CA ASP A 10 17.27 2.59 -3.07
C ASP A 10 17.92 1.21 -3.11
N GLY A 11 19.15 1.10 -2.64
CA GLY A 11 19.87 -0.17 -2.52
C GLY A 11 19.17 -1.14 -1.58
N ALA A 12 18.66 -0.65 -0.45
CA ALA A 12 17.90 -1.46 0.51
C ALA A 12 16.60 -1.97 -0.10
N ALA A 13 15.82 -1.11 -0.74
CA ALA A 13 14.59 -1.48 -1.43
C ALA A 13 14.84 -2.57 -2.51
N GLN A 14 15.93 -2.45 -3.27
CA GLN A 14 16.29 -3.43 -4.29
C GLN A 14 16.68 -4.78 -3.68
N VAL A 15 17.47 -4.79 -2.59
CA VAL A 15 17.85 -6.03 -1.89
C VAL A 15 16.64 -6.69 -1.25
N MET A 16 15.76 -5.89 -0.62
CA MET A 16 14.53 -6.39 0.01
C MET A 16 13.57 -7.01 -1.02
N ARG A 17 13.39 -6.38 -2.18
CA ARG A 17 12.57 -6.94 -3.27
C ARG A 17 13.14 -8.23 -3.85
N SER A 18 14.46 -8.28 -4.07
CA SER A 18 15.10 -9.42 -4.75
C SER A 18 15.36 -10.63 -3.86
N ARG A 19 15.60 -10.44 -2.56
CA ARG A 19 15.98 -11.50 -1.60
C ARG A 19 15.03 -11.69 -0.44
N GLY A 20 14.05 -10.81 -0.32
CA GLY A 20 13.15 -10.75 0.83
C GLY A 20 13.76 -10.08 2.06
N LEU A 21 12.91 -9.64 2.97
CA LEU A 21 13.27 -8.89 4.17
C LEU A 21 14.24 -9.67 5.10
N ALA A 22 13.95 -10.96 5.32
CA ALA A 22 14.72 -11.80 6.25
C ALA A 22 16.19 -12.01 5.81
N ARG A 23 16.45 -12.02 4.50
CA ARG A 23 17.79 -12.23 3.93
C ARG A 23 18.52 -10.94 3.60
N ALA A 24 17.87 -9.79 3.68
CA ALA A 24 18.50 -8.50 3.43
C ALA A 24 19.45 -8.16 4.59
N THR A 25 20.77 -8.17 4.33
CA THR A 25 21.78 -7.76 5.30
C THR A 25 22.29 -6.36 5.04
N THR A 26 22.67 -5.63 6.09
CA THR A 26 23.25 -4.27 5.97
C THR A 26 24.50 -4.25 5.10
N LYS A 27 25.31 -5.32 5.13
CA LYS A 27 26.48 -5.49 4.28
C LYS A 27 26.14 -5.56 2.78
N GLU A 28 25.11 -6.33 2.43
CA GLU A 28 24.64 -6.44 1.04
C GLU A 28 23.99 -5.14 0.56
N ILE A 29 23.20 -4.51 1.43
CA ILE A 29 22.59 -3.21 1.15
C ILE A 29 23.65 -2.13 0.89
N ALA A 30 24.66 -2.04 1.77
CA ALA A 30 25.76 -1.09 1.57
C ALA A 30 26.49 -1.34 0.25
N LYS A 31 26.79 -2.61 -0.08
CA LYS A 31 27.39 -2.99 -1.36
C LYS A 31 26.52 -2.60 -2.54
N GLN A 32 25.21 -2.85 -2.49
CA GLN A 32 24.26 -2.49 -3.54
C GLN A 32 24.16 -0.99 -3.75
N ALA A 33 24.22 -0.21 -2.67
CA ALA A 33 24.20 1.25 -2.70
C ALA A 33 25.54 1.87 -3.14
N GLY A 34 26.61 1.08 -3.24
CA GLY A 34 27.95 1.55 -3.57
C GLY A 34 28.69 2.21 -2.41
N TYR A 35 28.38 1.82 -1.17
CA TYR A 35 28.98 2.36 0.04
C TYR A 35 29.53 1.25 0.97
N SER A 36 30.27 1.68 2.00
CA SER A 36 30.64 0.81 3.12
C SER A 36 29.49 0.68 4.12
N GLU A 37 29.48 -0.42 4.89
CA GLU A 37 28.54 -0.59 5.99
C GLU A 37 28.70 0.50 7.07
N ALA A 38 29.93 0.98 7.30
CA ALA A 38 30.18 2.12 8.18
C ALA A 38 29.51 3.41 7.69
N THR A 39 29.43 3.62 6.37
CA THR A 39 28.69 4.76 5.79
C THR A 39 27.20 4.62 5.98
N LEU A 40 26.65 3.41 5.85
CA LEU A 40 25.24 3.14 6.11
C LEU A 40 24.86 3.51 7.55
N TYR A 41 25.66 3.10 8.54
CA TYR A 41 25.42 3.40 9.96
C TYR A 41 25.63 4.86 10.37
N LYS A 42 26.18 5.70 9.48
CA LYS A 42 26.15 7.17 9.67
C LYS A 42 24.78 7.79 9.39
N HIS A 43 23.95 7.11 8.59
CA HIS A 43 22.62 7.60 8.18
C HIS A 43 21.45 6.89 8.86
N PHE A 44 21.67 5.65 9.31
CA PHE A 44 20.65 4.83 9.96
C PHE A 44 21.26 4.20 11.21
N ARG A 45 20.62 4.39 12.36
CA ARG A 45 21.08 3.90 13.65
C ARG A 45 21.22 2.37 13.69
N ASP A 46 20.28 1.69 13.06
CA ASP A 46 20.20 0.23 13.02
C ASP A 46 19.46 -0.26 11.76
N LYS A 47 19.41 -1.58 11.58
CA LYS A 47 18.72 -2.24 10.47
C LYS A 47 17.22 -1.95 10.47
N THR A 48 16.60 -1.84 11.64
CA THR A 48 15.17 -1.57 11.79
C THR A 48 14.82 -0.19 11.24
N GLU A 49 15.58 0.85 11.62
CA GLU A 49 15.38 2.21 11.10
C GLU A 49 15.54 2.27 9.57
N LEU A 50 16.55 1.58 9.02
CA LEU A 50 16.74 1.49 7.58
C LEU A 50 15.53 0.85 6.89
N PHE A 51 15.03 -0.27 7.42
CA PHE A 51 13.90 -0.98 6.83
C PHE A 51 12.59 -0.18 6.93
N ILE A 52 12.36 0.50 8.04
CA ILE A 52 11.24 1.43 8.19
C ILE A 52 11.36 2.56 7.17
N GLY A 53 12.57 3.13 6.98
CA GLY A 53 12.80 4.14 5.97
C GLY A 53 12.46 3.66 4.54
N VAL A 54 12.80 2.42 4.19
CA VAL A 54 12.40 1.82 2.91
C VAL A 54 10.88 1.71 2.80
N LEU A 55 10.22 1.17 3.83
CA LEU A 55 8.77 0.97 3.84
C LEU A 55 7.99 2.29 3.74
N HIS A 56 8.55 3.40 4.25
CA HIS A 56 7.91 4.71 4.22
C HIS A 56 8.23 5.53 2.97
N GLU A 57 9.45 5.41 2.44
CA GLU A 57 9.96 6.34 1.42
C GLU A 57 10.13 5.69 0.05
N ARG A 58 10.05 4.36 -0.04
CA ARG A 58 10.25 3.59 -1.28
C ARG A 58 9.09 2.68 -1.65
N VAL A 59 8.01 2.72 -0.87
CA VAL A 59 6.73 2.11 -1.25
C VAL A 59 5.95 3.13 -2.10
N PRO A 60 5.28 2.71 -3.17
CA PRO A 60 4.51 3.62 -4.03
C PRO A 60 3.53 4.47 -3.25
N GLY A 61 3.62 5.79 -3.40
CA GLY A 61 2.75 6.76 -2.72
C GLY A 61 1.47 7.09 -3.47
N GLU A 62 1.25 6.50 -4.65
CA GLU A 62 0.12 6.83 -5.52
C GLU A 62 -1.23 6.55 -4.86
N LEU A 63 -1.37 5.39 -4.22
CA LEU A 63 -2.57 5.09 -3.44
C LEU A 63 -2.80 6.10 -2.32
N ALA A 64 -1.75 6.45 -1.57
CA ALA A 64 -1.86 7.42 -0.47
C ALA A 64 -2.24 8.82 -0.99
N ALA A 65 -1.67 9.25 -2.12
CA ALA A 65 -2.00 10.52 -2.74
C ALA A 65 -3.47 10.57 -3.22
N LEU A 66 -3.94 9.47 -3.85
CA LEU A 66 -5.33 9.34 -4.28
C LEU A 66 -6.29 9.42 -3.08
N LEU A 67 -6.00 8.68 -2.01
CA LEU A 67 -6.85 8.64 -0.82
C LEU A 67 -6.90 9.98 -0.07
N ALA A 68 -5.83 10.76 -0.09
CA ALA A 68 -5.79 12.07 0.54
C ALA A 68 -6.80 13.06 -0.07
N GLY A 69 -7.06 13.00 -1.38
CA GLY A 69 -8.03 13.81 -2.09
C GLY A 69 -9.42 13.16 -2.25
N LEU A 70 -9.60 11.93 -1.76
CA LEU A 70 -10.79 11.15 -2.09
C LEU A 70 -12.08 11.76 -1.54
N GLY A 71 -12.03 12.33 -0.34
CA GLY A 71 -13.20 12.96 0.29
C GLY A 71 -13.73 14.20 -0.46
N GLU A 72 -12.85 14.90 -1.18
CA GLU A 72 -13.24 16.08 -1.97
C GLU A 72 -13.98 15.72 -3.26
N ARG A 73 -13.88 14.44 -3.68
CA ARG A 73 -14.52 13.93 -4.91
C ARG A 73 -15.98 13.50 -4.69
N ALA A 74 -16.45 13.47 -3.45
CA ALA A 74 -17.82 13.05 -3.15
C ALA A 74 -18.86 14.00 -3.77
N GLY A 75 -19.82 13.44 -4.50
CA GLY A 75 -20.80 14.18 -5.27
C GLY A 75 -20.29 14.72 -6.63
N GLU A 76 -19.05 14.41 -7.01
CA GLU A 76 -18.46 14.81 -8.28
C GLU A 76 -18.16 13.57 -9.15
N GLY A 77 -18.77 13.50 -10.35
CA GLY A 77 -18.55 12.42 -11.30
C GLY A 77 -19.25 11.11 -10.95
N ALA A 78 -18.78 10.01 -11.51
CA ALA A 78 -19.35 8.69 -11.28
C ALA A 78 -18.63 7.96 -10.15
N VAL A 79 -19.36 7.48 -9.16
CA VAL A 79 -18.83 6.67 -8.05
C VAL A 79 -18.02 5.47 -8.56
N THR A 80 -18.50 4.83 -9.62
CA THR A 80 -17.84 3.68 -10.24
C THR A 80 -16.46 4.02 -10.78
N GLU A 81 -16.28 5.17 -11.45
CA GLU A 81 -14.99 5.60 -11.97
C GLU A 81 -13.99 5.85 -10.84
N THR A 82 -14.43 6.54 -9.79
CA THR A 82 -13.60 6.78 -8.59
C THR A 82 -13.19 5.47 -7.91
N LEU A 83 -14.13 4.51 -7.77
CA LEU A 83 -13.82 3.21 -7.18
C LEU A 83 -12.90 2.36 -8.08
N GLU A 84 -12.98 2.48 -9.40
CA GLU A 84 -12.08 1.80 -10.33
C GLU A 84 -10.64 2.34 -10.19
N GLU A 85 -10.47 3.65 -10.07
CA GLU A 85 -9.15 4.27 -9.79
C GLU A 85 -8.58 3.79 -8.44
N VAL A 86 -9.41 3.78 -7.40
CA VAL A 86 -9.01 3.28 -6.07
C VAL A 86 -8.62 1.80 -6.14
N ALA A 87 -9.42 0.97 -6.82
CA ALA A 87 -9.14 -0.45 -6.97
C ALA A 87 -7.84 -0.70 -7.74
N GLN A 88 -7.61 0.04 -8.83
CA GLN A 88 -6.37 -0.09 -9.61
C GLN A 88 -5.15 0.32 -8.78
N ALA A 89 -5.20 1.48 -8.11
CA ALA A 89 -4.11 1.92 -7.25
C ALA A 89 -3.84 0.96 -6.07
N ALA A 90 -4.90 0.35 -5.52
CA ALA A 90 -4.77 -0.67 -4.47
C ALA A 90 -4.16 -1.98 -5.00
N LEU A 91 -4.54 -2.43 -6.19
CA LEU A 91 -3.96 -3.61 -6.84
C LEU A 91 -2.47 -3.43 -7.08
N ASP A 92 -2.06 -2.30 -7.63
CA ASP A 92 -0.66 -1.98 -7.91
C ASP A 92 0.14 -1.89 -6.60
N PHE A 93 -0.37 -1.16 -5.61
CA PHE A 93 0.23 -1.04 -4.30
C PHE A 93 0.40 -2.39 -3.59
N TYR A 94 -0.66 -3.19 -3.50
CA TYR A 94 -0.60 -4.48 -2.83
C TYR A 94 0.24 -5.49 -3.62
N GLY A 95 0.17 -5.49 -4.96
CA GLY A 95 0.99 -6.35 -5.83
C GLY A 95 2.47 -6.17 -5.56
N GLU A 96 2.93 -4.94 -5.47
CA GLU A 96 4.33 -4.60 -5.21
C GLU A 96 4.76 -4.82 -3.75
N THR A 97 3.87 -4.51 -2.79
CA THR A 97 4.25 -4.49 -1.37
C THR A 97 4.00 -5.79 -0.64
N PHE A 98 3.16 -6.68 -1.17
CA PHE A 98 2.76 -7.93 -0.52
C PHE A 98 3.94 -8.78 -0.03
N PRO A 99 5.03 -9.02 -0.81
CA PRO A 99 6.15 -9.83 -0.33
C PRO A 99 6.86 -9.22 0.88
N MET A 100 6.97 -7.90 0.95
CA MET A 100 7.54 -7.19 2.09
C MET A 100 6.62 -7.25 3.30
N ALA A 101 5.32 -7.02 3.08
CA ALA A 101 4.32 -7.09 4.14
C ALA A 101 4.24 -8.50 4.74
N ALA A 102 4.20 -9.55 3.91
CA ALA A 102 4.19 -10.92 4.38
C ALA A 102 5.44 -11.27 5.22
N ALA A 103 6.63 -10.83 4.78
CA ALA A 103 7.87 -11.04 5.52
C ALA A 103 7.90 -10.26 6.86
N LEU A 104 7.25 -9.10 6.93
CA LEU A 104 7.19 -8.28 8.13
C LEU A 104 6.47 -9.00 9.29
N PHE A 105 5.45 -9.81 9.00
CA PHE A 105 4.75 -10.61 10.02
C PHE A 105 5.63 -11.69 10.67
N ALA A 106 6.73 -12.09 10.03
CA ALA A 106 7.71 -13.01 10.60
C ALA A 106 8.73 -12.34 11.53
N GLU A 107 8.74 -10.99 11.61
CA GLU A 107 9.70 -10.18 12.35
C GLU A 107 8.95 -9.29 13.38
N PRO A 108 8.56 -9.81 14.58
CA PRO A 108 7.66 -9.11 15.50
C PRO A 108 8.14 -7.73 15.95
N GLU A 109 9.45 -7.56 16.18
CA GLU A 109 10.03 -6.28 16.61
C GLU A 109 9.94 -5.22 15.49
N LEU A 110 10.26 -5.63 14.25
CA LEU A 110 10.16 -4.76 13.09
C LEU A 110 8.70 -4.41 12.80
N LEU A 111 7.78 -5.37 12.90
CA LEU A 111 6.34 -5.15 12.74
C LEU A 111 5.83 -4.14 13.79
N ALA A 112 6.25 -4.28 15.06
CA ALA A 112 5.86 -3.35 16.11
C ALA A 112 6.38 -1.92 15.85
N ALA A 113 7.64 -1.79 15.44
CA ALA A 113 8.25 -0.52 15.11
C ALA A 113 7.58 0.13 13.87
N HIS A 114 7.31 -0.65 12.82
CA HIS A 114 6.61 -0.18 11.63
C HIS A 114 5.19 0.29 11.95
N ARG A 115 4.43 -0.50 12.72
CA ARG A 115 3.09 -0.12 13.18
C ARG A 115 3.10 1.19 13.96
N SER A 116 4.05 1.36 14.89
CA SER A 116 4.18 2.59 15.69
C SER A 116 4.50 3.80 14.81
N ALA A 117 5.37 3.64 13.82
CA ALA A 117 5.72 4.70 12.88
C ALA A 117 4.52 5.11 12.00
N LEU A 118 3.73 4.15 11.50
CA LEU A 118 2.51 4.42 10.73
C LEU A 118 1.46 5.15 11.58
N TYR A 119 1.20 4.68 12.79
CA TYR A 119 0.23 5.32 13.68
C TYR A 119 0.60 6.76 14.06
N ALA A 120 1.90 7.05 14.21
CA ALA A 120 2.38 8.40 14.51
C ALA A 120 2.02 9.44 13.44
N VAL A 121 1.79 8.99 12.19
CA VAL A 121 1.42 9.85 11.06
C VAL A 121 -0.02 9.60 10.57
N GLY A 122 -0.83 8.86 11.34
CA GLY A 122 -2.22 8.56 10.98
C GLY A 122 -2.36 7.66 9.75
N ALA A 123 -1.32 6.87 9.44
CA ALA A 123 -1.30 5.97 8.29
C ALA A 123 -1.48 4.50 8.72
N GLY A 124 -1.60 3.62 7.73
CA GLY A 124 -1.70 2.17 7.94
C GLY A 124 -2.92 1.56 7.25
N PRO A 125 -3.07 0.24 7.34
CA PRO A 125 -4.15 -0.47 6.62
C PRO A 125 -5.57 0.01 6.99
N HIS A 126 -5.79 0.40 8.24
CA HIS A 126 -7.07 0.96 8.69
C HIS A 126 -7.35 2.33 8.06
N ALA A 127 -6.34 3.20 7.93
CA ALA A 127 -6.52 4.51 7.33
C ALA A 127 -6.94 4.43 5.85
N VAL A 128 -6.43 3.43 5.11
CA VAL A 128 -6.83 3.15 3.72
C VAL A 128 -8.31 2.80 3.65
N ARG A 129 -8.75 1.86 4.52
CA ARG A 129 -10.17 1.45 4.60
C ARG A 129 -11.05 2.63 5.00
N ASP A 130 -10.65 3.38 6.02
CA ASP A 130 -11.44 4.48 6.58
C ASP A 130 -11.59 5.62 5.56
N ALA A 131 -10.59 5.90 4.73
CA ALA A 131 -10.69 6.87 3.64
C ALA A 131 -11.72 6.45 2.58
N VAL A 132 -11.71 5.18 2.15
CA VAL A 132 -12.67 4.66 1.17
C VAL A 132 -14.09 4.61 1.77
N ALA A 133 -14.23 4.17 3.02
CA ALA A 133 -15.51 4.14 3.72
C ALA A 133 -16.07 5.57 3.90
N GLY A 134 -15.22 6.54 4.25
CA GLY A 134 -15.59 7.94 4.37
C GLY A 134 -16.09 8.54 3.05
N TYR A 135 -15.41 8.25 1.94
CA TYR A 135 -15.88 8.62 0.60
C TYR A 135 -17.26 8.05 0.30
N LEU A 136 -17.44 6.73 0.49
CA LEU A 136 -18.72 6.07 0.25
C LEU A 136 -19.83 6.61 1.16
N ALA A 137 -19.54 6.94 2.42
CA ALA A 137 -20.53 7.56 3.32
C ALA A 137 -20.93 8.96 2.84
N ALA A 138 -19.99 9.73 2.30
CA ALA A 138 -20.29 11.05 1.72
C ALA A 138 -21.13 10.92 0.43
N GLU A 139 -20.83 9.95 -0.43
CA GLU A 139 -21.66 9.62 -1.61
C GLU A 139 -23.07 9.16 -1.22
N GLN A 140 -23.20 8.36 -0.16
CA GLN A 140 -24.49 7.97 0.37
C GLN A 140 -25.30 9.18 0.85
N ALA A 141 -24.68 10.12 1.54
CA ALA A 141 -25.33 11.34 1.99
C ALA A 141 -25.73 12.25 0.81
N ALA A 142 -24.95 12.23 -0.29
CA ALA A 142 -25.26 12.95 -1.53
C ALA A 142 -26.30 12.22 -2.42
N GLY A 143 -26.67 10.97 -2.09
CA GLY A 143 -27.60 10.15 -2.89
C GLY A 143 -26.93 9.40 -4.06
N GLY A 144 -25.59 9.39 -4.14
CA GLY A 144 -24.82 8.69 -5.17
C GLY A 144 -24.81 7.17 -5.00
N ILE A 145 -25.06 6.67 -3.78
CA ILE A 145 -25.26 5.22 -3.50
C ILE A 145 -26.50 4.99 -2.65
N ALA A 146 -26.96 3.74 -2.63
CA ALA A 146 -28.19 3.35 -1.90
C ALA A 146 -28.07 3.63 -0.39
N ALA A 147 -29.13 4.15 0.22
CA ALA A 147 -29.19 4.41 1.67
C ALA A 147 -29.01 3.13 2.52
N ALA A 148 -29.30 1.94 1.95
CA ALA A 148 -29.13 0.66 2.62
C ALA A 148 -27.71 0.06 2.47
N ALA A 149 -26.84 0.68 1.68
CA ALA A 149 -25.46 0.23 1.54
C ALA A 149 -24.69 0.45 2.84
N ASP A 150 -23.75 -0.45 3.14
CA ASP A 150 -22.82 -0.32 4.26
C ASP A 150 -21.45 0.15 3.71
N PRO A 151 -21.08 1.45 3.90
CA PRO A 151 -19.83 1.98 3.39
C PRO A 151 -18.57 1.26 3.93
N GLU A 152 -18.56 0.83 5.20
CA GLU A 152 -17.43 0.13 5.80
C GLU A 152 -17.28 -1.27 5.20
N ALA A 153 -18.39 -2.01 5.07
CA ALA A 153 -18.38 -3.33 4.45
C ALA A 153 -17.98 -3.24 2.96
N ALA A 154 -18.49 -2.26 2.23
CA ALA A 154 -18.15 -2.06 0.83
C ALA A 154 -16.64 -1.73 0.63
N ALA A 155 -16.08 -0.85 1.47
CA ALA A 155 -14.64 -0.55 1.47
C ALA A 155 -13.82 -1.81 1.80
N ALA A 156 -14.23 -2.61 2.79
CA ALA A 156 -13.56 -3.85 3.15
C ALA A 156 -13.61 -4.89 2.03
N LEU A 157 -14.74 -5.03 1.32
CA LEU A 157 -14.89 -5.93 0.18
C LEU A 157 -13.98 -5.51 -0.99
N LEU A 158 -13.97 -4.21 -1.35
CA LEU A 158 -13.14 -3.69 -2.43
C LEU A 158 -11.66 -3.94 -2.17
N LEU A 159 -11.17 -3.46 -1.02
CA LEU A 159 -9.76 -3.55 -0.66
C LEU A 159 -9.34 -4.99 -0.36
N GLY A 160 -10.23 -5.79 0.24
CA GLY A 160 -10.01 -7.21 0.50
C GLY A 160 -9.84 -8.02 -0.77
N ALA A 161 -10.64 -7.75 -1.82
CA ALA A 161 -10.49 -8.39 -3.12
C ALA A 161 -9.17 -7.99 -3.82
N CYS A 162 -8.75 -6.73 -3.72
CA CYS A 162 -7.45 -6.27 -4.23
C CYS A 162 -6.28 -6.96 -3.52
N LEU A 163 -6.34 -7.06 -2.18
CA LEU A 163 -5.34 -7.76 -1.38
C LEU A 163 -5.29 -9.27 -1.70
N GLN A 164 -6.45 -9.91 -1.85
CA GLN A 164 -6.54 -11.31 -2.28
C GLN A 164 -5.89 -11.53 -3.64
N GLN A 165 -6.16 -10.64 -4.61
CA GLN A 165 -5.56 -10.72 -5.93
C GLN A 165 -4.03 -10.57 -5.85
N ALA A 166 -3.52 -9.65 -5.05
CA ALA A 166 -2.08 -9.50 -4.81
C ALA A 166 -1.47 -10.76 -4.19
N PHE A 167 -2.15 -11.38 -3.23
CA PHE A 167 -1.73 -12.67 -2.65
C PHE A 167 -1.63 -13.76 -3.71
N LEU A 168 -2.69 -13.95 -4.50
CA LEU A 168 -2.74 -15.00 -5.53
C LEU A 168 -1.69 -14.77 -6.62
N GLY A 169 -1.51 -13.53 -7.07
CA GLY A 169 -0.50 -13.17 -8.07
C GLY A 169 0.92 -13.46 -7.57
N ASN A 170 1.26 -13.00 -6.38
CA ASN A 170 2.57 -13.26 -5.78
C ASN A 170 2.81 -14.76 -5.51
N PHE A 171 1.77 -15.50 -5.11
CA PHE A 171 1.85 -16.95 -4.94
C PHE A 171 2.11 -17.68 -6.27
N ALA A 172 1.52 -17.20 -7.35
CA ALA A 172 1.70 -17.76 -8.70
C ALA A 172 3.01 -17.28 -9.38
N GLY A 173 3.71 -16.30 -8.82
CA GLY A 173 4.92 -15.69 -9.40
C GLY A 173 4.63 -14.64 -10.49
N ASP A 174 3.40 -14.18 -10.61
CA ASP A 174 2.96 -13.10 -11.49
C ASP A 174 2.11 -12.10 -10.68
N PRO A 175 2.74 -11.09 -10.06
CA PRO A 175 2.05 -10.18 -9.16
C PRO A 175 1.09 -9.21 -9.87
N ALA A 176 1.12 -9.11 -11.21
CA ALA A 176 0.23 -8.23 -11.95
C ALA A 176 -1.23 -8.68 -11.85
N ALA A 177 -2.13 -7.74 -11.61
CA ALA A 177 -3.54 -8.05 -11.68
C ALA A 177 -3.97 -8.32 -13.13
N PRO A 178 -4.92 -9.26 -13.35
CA PRO A 178 -5.47 -9.49 -14.70
C PRO A 178 -6.08 -8.22 -15.27
N GLU A 179 -5.90 -8.01 -16.57
CA GLU A 179 -6.43 -6.85 -17.28
C GLU A 179 -7.92 -6.67 -17.02
N GLY A 180 -8.33 -5.44 -16.71
CA GLY A 180 -9.71 -5.06 -16.41
C GLY A 180 -10.26 -5.66 -15.10
N PHE A 181 -9.42 -6.19 -14.22
CA PHE A 181 -9.90 -6.77 -12.95
C PHE A 181 -10.56 -5.70 -12.06
N ALA A 182 -9.98 -4.50 -11.94
CA ALA A 182 -10.55 -3.38 -11.19
C ALA A 182 -11.99 -3.05 -11.66
N ALA A 183 -12.19 -2.89 -12.96
CA ALA A 183 -13.50 -2.59 -13.55
C ALA A 183 -14.53 -3.72 -13.31
N ARG A 184 -14.12 -4.99 -13.39
CA ARG A 184 -15.02 -6.13 -13.09
C ARG A 184 -15.38 -6.18 -11.61
N LEU A 185 -14.41 -5.93 -10.71
CA LEU A 185 -14.61 -5.90 -9.28
C LEU A 185 -15.62 -4.81 -8.89
N VAL A 186 -15.39 -3.59 -9.37
CA VAL A 186 -16.26 -2.45 -9.08
C VAL A 186 -17.66 -2.66 -9.63
N ARG A 187 -17.81 -3.13 -10.86
CA ARG A 187 -19.13 -3.44 -11.45
C ARG A 187 -19.91 -4.46 -10.60
N THR A 188 -19.21 -5.49 -10.05
CA THR A 188 -19.83 -6.47 -9.18
C THR A 188 -20.24 -5.86 -7.84
N LEU A 189 -19.38 -5.01 -7.27
CA LEU A 189 -19.67 -4.29 -6.03
C LEU A 189 -20.82 -3.30 -6.20
N SER A 190 -20.86 -2.55 -7.30
CA SER A 190 -21.87 -1.53 -7.60
C SER A 190 -23.28 -2.12 -7.67
N GLY A 191 -23.44 -3.35 -8.11
CA GLY A 191 -24.72 -4.05 -8.07
C GLY A 191 -25.28 -4.19 -6.64
N GLY A 192 -24.42 -4.26 -5.62
CA GLY A 192 -24.78 -4.26 -4.21
C GLY A 192 -24.92 -2.85 -3.58
N LEU A 193 -24.31 -1.84 -4.21
CA LEU A 193 -24.39 -0.45 -3.75
C LEU A 193 -25.59 0.33 -4.34
N GLY A 194 -26.22 -0.19 -5.37
CA GLY A 194 -27.36 0.45 -6.04
C GLY A 194 -26.96 1.66 -6.89
N VAL A 195 -25.77 1.63 -7.50
CA VAL A 195 -25.25 2.65 -8.43
C VAL A 195 -25.31 2.19 -9.87
#